data_b7d37738d6e71bd4af17d25070400fde
#
_entry.id   b7d37738d6e71bd4af17d25070400fde
#
_cell.length_a   1.000
_cell.length_b   1.000
_cell.length_c   1.000
_cell.angle_alpha   90.00
_cell.angle_beta   90.00
_cell.angle_gamma   90.00
#
_symmetry.space_group_name_H-M   'P 1'
#
loop_
_entity.id
_entity.type
_entity.pdbx_description
1 polymer ?
#
loop_
_entity_poly.entity_id
_entity_poly.type
_entity_poly.pdbx_seq_one_letter_code
_entity_poly.pdbx_strand_id
1 'polypeptide(L)'
;LAQYRVLMFNALRHSLSGSAPAGRETPVLPDPGDHPVLGTALDGPWPEGSRVIYLAAGCFWGVERILWRQDGVVSTSVGYMGGQTPNPTYQEVCTGATGHAETVRVVYDPAVCGEGGETLLKTFWENHDSTHLNRHGNDVGTQYRSAVWTTTPAQREAAARIREAFQGELTRLGLGTCVTTIEDAADAPARFGGPYYLAEDYHQAYLHKNPGGYCNHGPNGVTCPVGLTDLPAQTDILAPDDAPA
;
A
#
# COMPACT_ATOMS: atom_id res chain seq x y z
N LEU A 1 15.10 -4.46 -17.88
CA LEU A 1 16.06 -3.49 -17.30
C LEU A 1 16.20 -2.21 -18.14
N ALA A 2 16.24 -2.30 -19.48
CA ALA A 2 16.38 -1.13 -20.35
C ALA A 2 15.11 -0.24 -20.38
N GLN A 3 13.92 -0.83 -20.38
CA GLN A 3 12.64 -0.10 -20.34
C GLN A 3 12.44 0.67 -19.02
N TYR A 4 12.91 0.14 -17.89
CA TYR A 4 12.83 0.83 -16.60
C TYR A 4 13.74 2.07 -16.53
N ARG A 5 14.92 2.04 -17.16
CA ARG A 5 15.82 3.21 -17.21
C ARG A 5 15.25 4.37 -18.02
N VAL A 6 14.55 4.08 -19.10
CA VAL A 6 13.94 5.12 -19.96
C VAL A 6 12.75 5.78 -19.24
N LEU A 7 11.96 5.02 -18.45
CA LEU A 7 10.83 5.56 -17.69
C LEU A 7 11.30 6.49 -16.55
N MET A 8 12.37 6.16 -15.85
CA MET A 8 12.93 7.03 -14.80
C MET A 8 13.48 8.37 -15.35
N PHE A 9 14.12 8.36 -16.53
CA PHE A 9 14.64 9.61 -17.13
C PHE A 9 13.54 10.54 -17.62
N ASN A 10 12.39 10.01 -18.06
CA ASN A 10 11.26 10.85 -18.47
C ASN A 10 10.50 11.44 -17.27
N ALA A 11 10.39 10.73 -16.15
CA ALA A 11 9.75 11.21 -14.93
C ALA A 11 10.44 12.46 -14.35
N LEU A 12 11.78 12.51 -14.40
CA LEU A 12 12.54 13.69 -13.92
C LEU A 12 12.35 14.96 -14.78
N ARG A 13 12.01 14.82 -16.05
CA ARG A 13 11.81 15.97 -16.95
C ARG A 13 10.45 16.64 -16.82
N HIS A 14 9.40 15.91 -16.37
CA HIS A 14 8.05 16.46 -16.26
C HIS A 14 7.70 17.04 -14.88
N SER A 15 8.55 16.82 -13.87
CA SER A 15 8.34 17.35 -12.52
C SER A 15 8.45 18.89 -12.39
N LEU A 16 8.77 19.61 -13.46
CA LEU A 16 9.13 21.04 -13.38
C LEU A 16 8.10 22.02 -13.94
N SER A 17 7.02 21.60 -14.57
CA SER A 17 5.97 22.55 -15.02
C SER A 17 4.76 21.84 -15.63
N GLY A 18 3.81 21.40 -14.86
CA GLY A 18 2.56 20.89 -15.45
C GLY A 18 1.43 20.84 -14.43
N SER A 19 0.27 21.37 -14.79
CA SER A 19 -0.98 21.05 -14.11
C SER A 19 -1.15 19.53 -14.07
N ALA A 20 -1.77 19.02 -12.98
CA ALA A 20 -2.08 17.59 -12.86
C ALA A 20 -2.80 17.10 -14.14
N PRO A 21 -2.51 15.91 -14.64
CA PRO A 21 -3.24 15.33 -15.77
C PRO A 21 -4.74 15.35 -15.52
N ALA A 22 -5.53 15.59 -16.56
CA ALA A 22 -6.99 15.68 -16.44
C ALA A 22 -7.63 14.37 -15.95
N GLY A 23 -6.96 13.24 -16.22
CA GLY A 23 -7.48 11.91 -15.92
C GLY A 23 -8.68 11.53 -16.80
N ARG A 24 -9.51 10.61 -16.32
CA ARG A 24 -10.67 10.09 -17.06
C ARG A 24 -11.83 9.77 -16.12
N GLU A 25 -13.03 9.70 -16.69
CA GLU A 25 -14.25 9.37 -15.93
C GLU A 25 -14.38 7.87 -15.69
N THR A 26 -13.87 7.06 -16.63
CA THR A 26 -13.94 5.59 -16.57
C THR A 26 -12.72 4.99 -15.90
N PRO A 27 -12.89 3.94 -15.06
CA PRO A 27 -11.77 3.19 -14.48
C PRO A 27 -10.84 2.64 -15.55
N VAL A 28 -9.54 2.53 -15.22
CA VAL A 28 -8.55 1.84 -16.07
C VAL A 28 -8.73 0.31 -16.00
N LEU A 29 -9.39 -0.18 -14.95
CA LEU A 29 -9.79 -1.57 -14.75
C LEU A 29 -11.30 -1.61 -14.46
N PRO A 30 -12.15 -1.66 -15.49
CA PRO A 30 -13.62 -1.57 -15.31
C PRO A 30 -14.24 -2.89 -14.82
N ASP A 31 -13.58 -4.02 -15.01
CA ASP A 31 -14.01 -5.36 -14.55
C ASP A 31 -12.83 -6.06 -13.87
N PRO A 32 -12.64 -5.81 -12.55
CA PRO A 32 -11.44 -6.24 -11.85
C PRO A 32 -11.38 -7.75 -11.56
N GLY A 33 -12.49 -8.48 -11.60
CA GLY A 33 -12.52 -9.90 -11.29
C GLY A 33 -12.14 -10.24 -9.84
N ASP A 34 -11.58 -11.44 -9.65
CA ASP A 34 -11.19 -11.96 -8.35
C ASP A 34 -9.68 -11.88 -8.13
N HIS A 35 -9.30 -11.77 -6.85
CA HIS A 35 -7.90 -11.81 -6.44
C HIS A 35 -7.32 -13.22 -6.69
N PRO A 36 -6.25 -13.37 -7.50
CA PRO A 36 -5.80 -14.68 -7.97
C PRO A 36 -5.22 -15.59 -6.86
N VAL A 37 -4.84 -15.03 -5.71
CA VAL A 37 -4.34 -15.80 -4.56
C VAL A 37 -5.43 -16.06 -3.54
N LEU A 38 -6.25 -15.05 -3.22
CA LEU A 38 -7.25 -15.14 -2.16
C LEU A 38 -8.62 -15.65 -2.67
N GLY A 39 -8.86 -15.61 -3.99
CA GLY A 39 -10.12 -16.07 -4.59
C GLY A 39 -11.35 -15.21 -4.24
N THR A 40 -11.14 -14.00 -3.76
CA THR A 40 -12.19 -13.06 -3.36
C THR A 40 -12.24 -11.89 -4.36
N ALA A 41 -13.41 -11.28 -4.52
CA ALA A 41 -13.56 -10.16 -5.44
C ALA A 41 -12.58 -9.02 -5.13
N LEU A 42 -11.89 -8.51 -6.18
CA LEU A 42 -10.99 -7.37 -6.01
C LEU A 42 -11.74 -6.10 -5.61
N ASP A 43 -12.97 -5.90 -6.07
CA ASP A 43 -13.77 -4.69 -5.79
C ASP A 43 -15.09 -4.97 -5.06
N GLY A 44 -15.19 -6.14 -4.42
CA GLY A 44 -16.35 -6.55 -3.63
C GLY A 44 -17.49 -7.18 -4.46
N PRO A 45 -18.60 -7.53 -3.83
CA PRO A 45 -18.83 -7.39 -2.38
C PRO A 45 -17.97 -8.34 -1.54
N TRP A 46 -17.60 -7.90 -0.36
CA TRP A 46 -16.85 -8.71 0.61
C TRP A 46 -17.78 -9.18 1.76
N PRO A 47 -17.35 -10.17 2.58
CA PRO A 47 -18.12 -10.63 3.72
C PRO A 47 -18.57 -9.50 4.64
N GLU A 48 -19.80 -9.61 5.17
CA GLU A 48 -20.32 -8.64 6.12
C GLU A 48 -19.42 -8.55 7.35
N GLY A 49 -19.23 -7.35 7.87
CA GLY A 49 -18.33 -7.07 8.98
C GLY A 49 -16.89 -6.81 8.60
N SER A 50 -16.47 -7.10 7.35
CA SER A 50 -15.13 -6.75 6.88
C SER A 50 -14.85 -5.25 7.01
N ARG A 51 -13.57 -4.90 7.21
CA ARG A 51 -13.06 -3.51 7.24
C ARG A 51 -12.11 -3.28 6.08
N VAL A 52 -11.98 -2.03 5.68
CA VAL A 52 -11.06 -1.58 4.62
C VAL A 52 -10.06 -0.59 5.20
N ILE A 53 -8.79 -0.76 4.88
CA ILE A 53 -7.72 0.20 5.15
C ILE A 53 -6.85 0.35 3.90
N TYR A 54 -6.21 1.51 3.70
CA TYR A 54 -5.34 1.76 2.56
C TYR A 54 -3.93 2.06 3.05
N LEU A 55 -2.95 1.35 2.48
CA LEU A 55 -1.56 1.36 2.94
C LEU A 55 -0.61 1.63 1.75
N ALA A 56 0.18 2.69 1.84
CA ALA A 56 1.20 3.06 0.87
C ALA A 56 2.59 3.01 1.52
N ALA A 57 3.48 2.19 1.00
CA ALA A 57 4.79 1.93 1.59
C ALA A 57 5.91 1.78 0.51
N GLY A 58 5.83 2.50 -0.57
CA GLY A 58 6.70 2.34 -1.76
C GLY A 58 6.02 1.54 -2.86
N CYS A 59 6.78 0.77 -3.64
CA CYS A 59 6.23 -0.05 -4.73
C CYS A 59 5.15 -1.02 -4.21
N PHE A 60 3.93 -0.88 -4.70
CA PHE A 60 2.76 -1.63 -4.20
C PHE A 60 2.83 -3.14 -4.45
N TRP A 61 3.66 -3.64 -5.38
CA TRP A 61 3.79 -5.08 -5.62
C TRP A 61 4.31 -5.86 -4.41
N GLY A 62 5.36 -5.32 -3.75
CA GLY A 62 5.92 -5.93 -2.56
C GLY A 62 5.02 -5.78 -1.35
N VAL A 63 4.40 -4.61 -1.20
CA VAL A 63 3.46 -4.31 -0.12
C VAL A 63 2.24 -5.22 -0.21
N GLU A 64 1.66 -5.38 -1.40
CA GLU A 64 0.51 -6.25 -1.63
C GLU A 64 0.84 -7.69 -1.24
N ARG A 65 2.00 -8.22 -1.71
CA ARG A 65 2.44 -9.59 -1.39
C ARG A 65 2.58 -9.83 0.11
N ILE A 66 3.11 -8.89 0.86
CA ILE A 66 3.24 -8.99 2.31
C ILE A 66 1.87 -9.02 2.98
N LEU A 67 0.93 -8.21 2.49
CA LEU A 67 -0.38 -8.05 3.10
C LEU A 67 -1.33 -9.21 2.79
N TRP A 68 -1.37 -9.75 1.57
CA TRP A 68 -2.25 -10.89 1.28
C TRP A 68 -1.85 -12.19 2.01
N ARG A 69 -0.63 -12.24 2.57
CA ARG A 69 -0.14 -13.37 3.37
C ARG A 69 -0.51 -13.27 4.85
N GLN A 70 -1.12 -12.16 5.27
CA GLN A 70 -1.51 -11.99 6.66
C GLN A 70 -2.80 -12.73 6.94
N ASP A 71 -2.85 -13.41 8.09
CA ASP A 71 -4.08 -14.02 8.57
C ASP A 71 -5.17 -12.95 8.75
N GLY A 72 -6.40 -13.31 8.37
CA GLY A 72 -7.55 -12.42 8.44
C GLY A 72 -7.67 -11.42 7.27
N VAL A 73 -6.74 -11.41 6.32
CA VAL A 73 -6.90 -10.63 5.07
C VAL A 73 -7.88 -11.35 4.15
N VAL A 74 -8.94 -10.66 3.81
CA VAL A 74 -10.04 -11.14 2.95
C VAL A 74 -9.74 -10.89 1.48
N SER A 75 -9.26 -9.70 1.14
CA SER A 75 -8.87 -9.31 -0.23
C SER A 75 -7.83 -8.21 -0.18
N THR A 76 -7.01 -8.14 -1.23
CA THR A 76 -6.15 -6.98 -1.50
C THR A 76 -6.37 -6.50 -2.93
N SER A 77 -6.05 -5.25 -3.18
CA SER A 77 -5.90 -4.73 -4.55
C SER A 77 -4.87 -3.61 -4.55
N VAL A 78 -4.19 -3.42 -5.68
CA VAL A 78 -3.28 -2.30 -5.85
C VAL A 78 -3.93 -1.18 -6.65
N GLY A 79 -3.58 0.06 -6.33
CA GLY A 79 -4.18 1.23 -6.95
C GLY A 79 -3.47 2.53 -6.58
N TYR A 80 -4.17 3.62 -6.81
CA TYR A 80 -3.64 4.97 -6.67
C TYR A 80 -4.55 5.81 -5.78
N MET A 81 -3.97 6.49 -4.77
CA MET A 81 -4.73 7.27 -3.78
C MET A 81 -4.00 8.55 -3.36
N GLY A 82 -4.77 9.55 -2.88
CA GLY A 82 -4.25 10.80 -2.31
C GLY A 82 -3.86 11.86 -3.33
N GLY A 83 -4.05 11.62 -4.63
CA GLY A 83 -3.78 12.57 -5.71
C GLY A 83 -5.03 13.24 -6.26
N GLN A 84 -4.85 14.09 -7.29
CA GLN A 84 -5.92 14.91 -7.86
C GLN A 84 -6.49 14.35 -9.19
N THR A 85 -5.73 13.49 -9.87
CA THR A 85 -6.09 12.96 -11.19
C THR A 85 -7.05 11.78 -11.03
N PRO A 86 -8.30 11.85 -11.53
CA PRO A 86 -9.23 10.73 -11.44
C PRO A 86 -8.84 9.60 -12.41
N ASN A 87 -8.97 8.36 -11.96
CA ASN A 87 -8.66 7.16 -12.72
C ASN A 87 -7.33 7.24 -13.50
N PRO A 88 -6.19 7.54 -12.84
CA PRO A 88 -4.93 7.73 -13.53
C PRO A 88 -4.41 6.41 -14.09
N THR A 89 -3.62 6.47 -15.16
CA THR A 89 -2.78 5.35 -15.59
C THR A 89 -1.49 5.30 -14.80
N TYR A 90 -0.83 4.15 -14.79
CA TYR A 90 0.52 3.97 -14.21
C TYR A 90 1.51 4.99 -14.76
N GLN A 91 1.50 5.21 -16.09
CA GLN A 91 2.40 6.17 -16.72
C GLN A 91 2.17 7.60 -16.21
N GLU A 92 0.91 8.01 -16.00
CA GLU A 92 0.59 9.32 -15.42
C GLU A 92 1.07 9.42 -13.97
N VAL A 93 0.89 8.37 -13.16
CA VAL A 93 1.38 8.33 -11.76
C VAL A 93 2.89 8.40 -11.69
N CYS A 94 3.60 7.70 -12.58
CA CYS A 94 5.07 7.73 -12.66
C CYS A 94 5.65 9.10 -12.96
N THR A 95 4.86 10.04 -13.52
CA THR A 95 5.31 11.43 -13.71
C THR A 95 5.44 12.21 -12.41
N GLY A 96 4.78 11.74 -11.32
CA GLY A 96 4.61 12.47 -10.07
C GLY A 96 3.57 13.60 -10.13
N ALA A 97 3.09 13.98 -11.31
CA ALA A 97 2.19 15.12 -11.51
C ALA A 97 0.75 14.83 -11.05
N THR A 98 0.35 13.57 -10.92
CA THR A 98 -0.97 13.19 -10.43
C THR A 98 -1.15 13.43 -8.93
N GLY A 99 -0.05 13.44 -8.17
CA GLY A 99 -0.04 13.51 -6.72
C GLY A 99 -0.46 12.22 -6.01
N HIS A 100 -0.75 11.14 -6.74
CA HIS A 100 -1.11 9.85 -6.15
C HIS A 100 0.09 9.13 -5.54
N ALA A 101 -0.18 8.32 -4.50
CA ALA A 101 0.70 7.26 -4.04
C ALA A 101 0.26 5.91 -4.60
N GLU A 102 1.23 5.03 -4.87
CA GLU A 102 1.00 3.60 -5.04
C GLU A 102 0.50 3.04 -3.71
N THR A 103 -0.70 2.48 -3.73
CA THR A 103 -1.45 2.16 -2.52
C THR A 103 -2.07 0.77 -2.63
N VAL A 104 -2.00 0.02 -1.55
CA VAL A 104 -2.71 -1.25 -1.40
C VAL A 104 -3.99 -1.01 -0.59
N ARG A 105 -5.15 -1.35 -1.16
CA ARG A 105 -6.38 -1.52 -0.42
C ARG A 105 -6.37 -2.90 0.23
N VAL A 106 -6.58 -2.94 1.53
CA VAL A 106 -6.66 -4.19 2.30
C VAL A 106 -8.04 -4.31 2.89
N VAL A 107 -8.70 -5.42 2.57
CA VAL A 107 -9.96 -5.82 3.17
C VAL A 107 -9.66 -6.91 4.18
N TYR A 108 -10.11 -6.75 5.41
CA TYR A 108 -9.74 -7.66 6.49
C TYR A 108 -10.89 -7.98 7.47
N ASP A 109 -10.76 -9.11 8.15
CA ASP A 109 -11.62 -9.50 9.26
C ASP A 109 -11.10 -8.85 10.56
N PRO A 110 -11.87 -7.92 11.19
CA PRO A 110 -11.46 -7.28 12.42
C PRO A 110 -11.35 -8.24 13.61
N ALA A 111 -12.02 -9.39 13.58
CA ALA A 111 -11.89 -10.39 14.63
C ALA A 111 -10.49 -11.03 14.66
N VAL A 112 -9.78 -11.04 13.53
CA VAL A 112 -8.42 -11.58 13.40
C VAL A 112 -7.37 -10.47 13.44
N CYS A 113 -7.59 -9.40 12.67
CA CYS A 113 -6.59 -8.33 12.54
C CYS A 113 -6.69 -7.24 13.61
N GLY A 114 -7.72 -7.28 14.47
CA GLY A 114 -8.07 -6.20 15.38
C GLY A 114 -9.00 -5.16 14.73
N GLU A 115 -9.83 -4.48 15.53
CA GLU A 115 -10.78 -3.45 15.04
C GLU A 115 -10.08 -2.29 14.33
N GLY A 116 -8.86 -1.95 14.73
CA GLY A 116 -8.01 -0.95 14.10
C GLY A 116 -7.11 -1.50 13.00
N GLY A 117 -7.13 -2.81 12.72
CA GLY A 117 -6.18 -3.45 11.80
C GLY A 117 -4.76 -3.50 12.37
N GLU A 118 -4.63 -3.72 13.67
CA GLU A 118 -3.37 -3.62 14.41
C GLU A 118 -2.28 -4.52 13.86
N THR A 119 -2.60 -5.77 13.48
CA THR A 119 -1.61 -6.69 12.87
C THR A 119 -1.10 -6.16 11.54
N LEU A 120 -2.00 -5.61 10.71
CA LEU A 120 -1.65 -5.06 9.39
C LEU A 120 -0.80 -3.81 9.53
N LEU A 121 -1.13 -2.92 10.47
CA LEU A 121 -0.36 -1.71 10.76
C LEU A 121 1.03 -2.04 11.30
N LYS A 122 1.14 -3.05 12.18
CA LYS A 122 2.42 -3.56 12.64
C LYS A 122 3.26 -4.07 11.46
N THR A 123 2.69 -4.97 10.66
CA THR A 123 3.33 -5.50 9.44
C THR A 123 3.77 -4.39 8.50
N PHE A 124 2.93 -3.36 8.29
CA PHE A 124 3.23 -2.21 7.46
C PHE A 124 4.51 -1.50 7.92
N TRP A 125 4.61 -1.08 9.19
CA TRP A 125 5.78 -0.35 9.67
C TRP A 125 7.04 -1.22 9.78
N GLU A 126 6.92 -2.52 10.01
CA GLU A 126 8.07 -3.42 10.12
C GLU A 126 8.68 -3.84 8.77
N ASN A 127 7.98 -3.62 7.67
CA ASN A 127 8.38 -4.11 6.34
C ASN A 127 8.73 -3.02 5.33
N HIS A 128 8.83 -1.75 5.74
CA HIS A 128 9.35 -0.69 4.88
C HIS A 128 10.13 0.35 5.70
N ASP A 129 10.98 1.12 5.02
CA ASP A 129 11.67 2.24 5.65
C ASP A 129 10.78 3.49 5.62
N SER A 130 10.12 3.76 6.75
CA SER A 130 9.24 4.91 6.92
C SER A 130 9.97 6.22 7.25
N THR A 131 11.32 6.24 7.22
CA THR A 131 12.09 7.45 7.56
C THR A 131 12.44 8.30 6.34
N HIS A 132 12.23 7.78 5.14
CA HIS A 132 12.53 8.47 3.89
C HIS A 132 11.29 9.11 3.26
N LEU A 133 11.33 10.43 3.10
CA LEU A 133 10.25 11.16 2.41
C LEU A 133 10.26 10.84 0.92
N ASN A 134 9.08 10.48 0.37
CA ASN A 134 8.88 10.19 -1.05
C ASN A 134 9.87 9.16 -1.63
N ARG A 135 10.20 8.15 -0.86
CA ARG A 135 11.17 7.13 -1.26
C ARG A 135 10.99 5.84 -0.48
N HIS A 136 11.21 4.70 -1.15
CA HIS A 136 11.45 3.42 -0.51
C HIS A 136 12.56 2.66 -1.27
N GLY A 137 13.66 2.34 -0.59
CA GLY A 137 14.82 1.70 -1.22
C GLY A 137 15.35 2.50 -2.40
N ASN A 138 15.37 1.91 -3.60
CA ASN A 138 15.81 2.53 -4.84
C ASN A 138 14.71 3.31 -5.56
N ASP A 139 13.46 3.18 -5.13
CA ASP A 139 12.31 3.85 -5.74
C ASP A 139 12.18 5.25 -5.16
N VAL A 140 12.29 6.27 -6.01
CA VAL A 140 12.26 7.69 -5.64
C VAL A 140 11.14 8.39 -6.40
N GLY A 141 10.26 9.08 -5.67
CA GLY A 141 9.15 9.85 -6.21
C GLY A 141 7.98 9.91 -5.22
N THR A 142 7.10 10.91 -5.39
CA THR A 142 5.93 11.11 -4.52
C THR A 142 4.98 9.91 -4.50
N GLN A 143 4.97 9.13 -5.59
CA GLN A 143 4.18 7.89 -5.68
C GLN A 143 4.65 6.80 -4.72
N TYR A 144 5.87 6.87 -4.21
CA TYR A 144 6.44 5.90 -3.27
C TYR A 144 6.45 6.38 -1.81
N ARG A 145 5.66 7.43 -1.50
CA ARG A 145 5.56 7.95 -0.13
C ARG A 145 4.88 6.96 0.80
N SER A 146 5.26 7.02 2.08
CA SER A 146 4.60 6.26 3.15
C SER A 146 3.34 6.98 3.63
N ALA A 147 2.19 6.31 3.57
CA ALA A 147 0.91 6.84 4.03
C ALA A 147 -0.07 5.75 4.46
N VAL A 148 -0.96 6.10 5.40
CA VAL A 148 -2.09 5.29 5.85
C VAL A 148 -3.36 6.12 5.67
N TRP A 149 -4.36 5.59 4.94
CA TRP A 149 -5.70 6.17 4.93
C TRP A 149 -6.66 5.24 5.66
N THR A 150 -7.31 5.79 6.68
CA THR A 150 -8.22 5.09 7.57
C THR A 150 -9.67 5.30 7.15
N THR A 151 -10.52 4.29 7.38
CA THR A 151 -11.96 4.37 7.10
C THR A 151 -12.80 4.36 8.37
N THR A 152 -12.17 4.12 9.53
CA THR A 152 -12.84 4.09 10.83
C THR A 152 -12.03 4.82 11.89
N PRO A 153 -12.69 5.36 12.94
CA PRO A 153 -11.97 5.96 14.09
C PRO A 153 -11.01 4.97 14.77
N ALA A 154 -11.40 3.70 14.92
CA ALA A 154 -10.54 2.66 15.52
C ALA A 154 -9.22 2.48 14.75
N GLN A 155 -9.27 2.47 13.40
CA GLN A 155 -8.07 2.42 12.57
C GLN A 155 -7.18 3.66 12.79
N ARG A 156 -7.78 4.85 12.88
CA ARG A 156 -7.04 6.10 13.09
C ARG A 156 -6.31 6.11 14.44
N GLU A 157 -6.99 5.69 15.50
CA GLU A 157 -6.42 5.57 16.84
C GLU A 157 -5.30 4.53 16.87
N ALA A 158 -5.52 3.35 16.29
CA ALA A 158 -4.52 2.29 16.20
C ALA A 158 -3.28 2.77 15.40
N ALA A 159 -3.48 3.37 14.23
CA ALA A 159 -2.40 3.89 13.39
C ALA A 159 -1.58 4.95 14.14
N ALA A 160 -2.22 5.91 14.82
CA ALA A 160 -1.52 6.94 15.57
C ALA A 160 -0.68 6.33 16.72
N ARG A 161 -1.27 5.44 17.51
CA ARG A 161 -0.62 4.75 18.64
C ARG A 161 0.56 3.90 18.19
N ILE A 162 0.39 3.11 17.13
CA ILE A 162 1.45 2.23 16.62
C ILE A 162 2.58 3.04 15.99
N ARG A 163 2.28 4.11 15.24
CA ARG A 163 3.30 5.03 14.72
C ARG A 163 4.13 5.68 15.82
N GLU A 164 3.50 6.11 16.91
CA GLU A 164 4.19 6.72 18.05
C GLU A 164 5.14 5.70 18.71
N ALA A 165 4.67 4.50 18.96
CA ALA A 165 5.48 3.42 19.51
C ALA A 165 6.65 3.05 18.60
N PHE A 166 6.41 2.95 17.28
CA PHE A 166 7.44 2.69 16.28
C PHE A 166 8.48 3.82 16.22
N GLN A 167 8.04 5.09 16.29
CA GLN A 167 8.95 6.24 16.41
C GLN A 167 9.84 6.14 17.65
N GLY A 168 9.30 5.68 18.78
CA GLY A 168 10.09 5.42 19.98
C GLY A 168 11.25 4.45 19.72
N GLU A 169 11.00 3.36 18.99
CA GLU A 169 12.04 2.40 18.61
C GLU A 169 13.04 2.96 17.59
N LEU A 170 12.58 3.71 16.59
CA LEU A 170 13.47 4.43 15.67
C LEU A 170 14.42 5.34 16.43
N THR A 171 13.90 6.10 17.39
CA THR A 171 14.69 7.01 18.23
C THR A 171 15.70 6.25 19.10
N ARG A 172 15.27 5.14 19.72
CA ARG A 172 16.14 4.28 20.54
C ARG A 172 17.30 3.69 19.74
N LEU A 173 17.06 3.36 18.47
CA LEU A 173 18.05 2.81 17.55
C LEU A 173 18.90 3.87 16.82
N GLY A 174 18.62 5.17 17.01
CA GLY A 174 19.31 6.26 16.30
C GLY A 174 18.95 6.34 14.82
N LEU A 175 17.79 5.81 14.44
CA LEU A 175 17.24 5.86 13.10
C LEU A 175 16.32 7.08 12.94
N GLY A 176 16.17 7.66 11.82
CA GLY A 176 15.47 8.93 11.56
C GLY A 176 14.05 9.09 12.12
N THR A 177 13.29 10.01 11.57
CA THR A 177 11.89 10.28 11.96
C THR A 177 10.93 9.58 11.01
N CYS A 178 9.91 8.93 11.55
CA CYS A 178 8.83 8.35 10.77
C CYS A 178 8.05 9.45 10.03
N VAL A 179 8.06 9.43 8.71
CA VAL A 179 7.39 10.41 7.84
C VAL A 179 6.03 9.95 7.33
N THR A 180 5.56 8.78 7.78
CA THR A 180 4.24 8.25 7.39
C THR A 180 3.14 9.23 7.74
N THR A 181 2.32 9.64 6.76
CA THR A 181 1.09 10.39 7.00
C THR A 181 -0.05 9.45 7.41
N ILE A 182 -0.95 9.92 8.27
CA ILE A 182 -2.18 9.23 8.64
C ILE A 182 -3.33 10.18 8.35
N GLU A 183 -4.19 9.81 7.43
CA GLU A 183 -5.28 10.63 6.93
C GLU A 183 -6.60 9.85 6.99
N ASP A 184 -7.73 10.52 6.98
CA ASP A 184 -9.03 9.88 6.77
C ASP A 184 -9.24 9.67 5.26
N ALA A 185 -9.66 8.49 4.86
CA ALA A 185 -9.95 8.19 3.45
C ALA A 185 -11.07 9.08 2.90
N ALA A 186 -11.98 9.54 3.75
CA ALA A 186 -13.05 10.47 3.37
C ALA A 186 -12.55 11.87 3.01
N ASP A 187 -11.37 12.27 3.51
CA ASP A 187 -10.76 13.56 3.22
C ASP A 187 -9.89 13.52 1.94
N ALA A 188 -9.60 12.33 1.41
CA ALA A 188 -8.82 12.21 0.19
C ALA A 188 -9.63 12.70 -1.03
N PRO A 189 -8.97 13.35 -2.03
CA PRO A 189 -9.65 13.79 -3.23
C PRO A 189 -10.39 12.63 -3.92
N ALA A 190 -11.69 12.81 -4.18
CA ALA A 190 -12.55 11.78 -4.76
C ALA A 190 -13.33 12.34 -5.95
N ARG A 191 -13.17 11.73 -7.13
CA ARG A 191 -13.90 12.01 -8.35
C ARG A 191 -14.13 10.73 -9.13
N PHE A 192 -15.26 10.57 -9.80
CA PHE A 192 -15.57 9.43 -10.69
C PHE A 192 -15.23 8.06 -10.05
N GLY A 193 -15.69 7.82 -8.81
CA GLY A 193 -15.47 6.57 -8.08
C GLY A 193 -14.27 6.54 -7.11
N GLY A 194 -13.44 7.64 -7.06
CA GLY A 194 -12.38 7.75 -6.03
C GLY A 194 -12.93 7.76 -4.60
N PRO A 195 -12.09 7.86 -3.59
CA PRO A 195 -10.71 8.37 -3.57
C PRO A 195 -9.61 7.38 -3.95
N TYR A 196 -9.92 6.10 -4.08
CA TYR A 196 -8.99 5.06 -4.49
C TYR A 196 -9.35 4.58 -5.90
N TYR A 197 -8.37 4.55 -6.78
CA TYR A 197 -8.51 4.11 -8.17
C TYR A 197 -7.69 2.84 -8.38
N LEU A 198 -8.37 1.74 -8.79
CA LEU A 198 -7.68 0.50 -9.12
C LEU A 198 -6.63 0.71 -10.21
N ALA A 199 -5.44 0.15 -9.99
CA ALA A 199 -4.43 0.06 -11.03
C ALA A 199 -4.81 -0.99 -12.08
N GLU A 200 -4.10 -0.98 -13.19
CA GLU A 200 -4.31 -1.88 -14.32
C GLU A 200 -4.18 -3.36 -13.90
N ASP A 201 -4.84 -4.27 -14.63
CA ASP A 201 -4.88 -5.70 -14.31
C ASP A 201 -3.50 -6.32 -14.11
N TYR A 202 -2.52 -5.95 -14.94
CA TYR A 202 -1.17 -6.52 -14.84
C TYR A 202 -0.44 -6.18 -13.53
N HIS A 203 -0.92 -5.18 -12.78
CA HIS A 203 -0.40 -4.83 -11.47
C HIS A 203 -1.03 -5.64 -10.34
N GLN A 204 -2.29 -6.07 -10.47
CA GLN A 204 -2.99 -6.82 -9.44
C GLN A 204 -2.30 -8.16 -9.19
N ALA A 205 -1.92 -8.43 -7.95
CA ALA A 205 -1.16 -9.60 -7.53
C ALA A 205 0.09 -9.86 -8.41
N TYR A 206 0.83 -8.80 -8.78
CA TYR A 206 1.94 -8.86 -9.71
C TYR A 206 2.98 -9.93 -9.35
N LEU A 207 3.36 -10.04 -8.06
CA LEU A 207 4.37 -10.99 -7.61
C LEU A 207 3.87 -12.44 -7.52
N HIS A 208 2.56 -12.68 -7.62
CA HIS A 208 2.01 -14.02 -7.87
C HIS A 208 2.13 -14.37 -9.36
N LYS A 209 1.72 -13.44 -10.25
CA LYS A 209 1.83 -13.61 -11.71
C LYS A 209 3.31 -13.67 -12.17
N ASN A 210 4.24 -13.04 -11.43
CA ASN A 210 5.66 -12.91 -11.74
C ASN A 210 6.53 -13.21 -10.51
N PRO A 211 6.74 -14.47 -10.11
CA PRO A 211 7.45 -14.82 -8.87
C PRO A 211 8.89 -14.27 -8.77
N GLY A 212 9.59 -14.13 -9.90
CA GLY A 212 10.91 -13.49 -10.00
C GLY A 212 10.88 -11.97 -10.22
N GLY A 213 9.73 -11.33 -10.06
CA GLY A 213 9.54 -9.90 -10.27
C GLY A 213 10.28 -9.03 -9.25
N TYR A 214 10.37 -7.73 -9.56
CA TYR A 214 11.03 -6.76 -8.69
C TYR A 214 10.31 -6.63 -7.35
N CYS A 215 11.06 -6.78 -6.26
CA CYS A 215 10.59 -6.54 -4.90
C CYS A 215 11.74 -6.03 -4.03
N ASN A 216 11.54 -4.92 -3.35
CA ASN A 216 12.49 -4.33 -2.40
C ASN A 216 11.91 -4.22 -0.98
N HIS A 217 10.81 -4.90 -0.70
CA HIS A 217 10.15 -4.93 0.61
C HIS A 217 10.56 -6.18 1.40
N GLY A 218 10.63 -6.00 2.71
CA GLY A 218 10.93 -7.04 3.68
C GLY A 218 11.19 -6.43 5.06
N PRO A 219 11.48 -7.26 6.07
CA PRO A 219 11.74 -6.78 7.42
C PRO A 219 12.84 -5.71 7.43
N ASN A 220 12.55 -4.56 8.04
CA ASN A 220 13.48 -3.43 8.14
C ASN A 220 14.40 -3.49 9.38
N GLY A 221 14.28 -4.55 10.18
CA GLY A 221 15.08 -4.76 11.40
C GLY A 221 14.58 -3.99 12.64
N VAL A 222 13.46 -3.26 12.52
CA VAL A 222 12.80 -2.57 13.63
C VAL A 222 11.52 -3.29 13.99
N THR A 223 11.39 -3.73 15.23
CA THR A 223 10.17 -4.40 15.72
C THR A 223 9.30 -3.40 16.48
N CYS A 224 8.02 -3.32 16.14
CA CYS A 224 7.07 -2.47 16.85
C CYS A 224 6.77 -3.06 18.25
N PRO A 225 7.01 -2.30 19.34
CA PRO A 225 6.87 -2.80 20.71
C PRO A 225 5.41 -2.88 21.19
N VAL A 226 4.46 -2.49 20.37
CA VAL A 226 3.05 -2.57 20.75
C VAL A 226 2.68 -4.04 20.88
N GLY A 227 2.49 -4.48 22.12
CA GLY A 227 2.09 -5.83 22.43
C GLY A 227 0.73 -6.14 21.81
N LEU A 228 0.71 -7.12 20.93
CA LEU A 228 -0.47 -7.78 20.42
C LEU A 228 -0.68 -9.02 21.31
N THR A 229 -0.81 -8.81 22.62
CA THR A 229 -0.78 -9.87 23.63
C THR A 229 -1.92 -10.88 23.48
N ASP A 230 -2.88 -10.62 22.59
CA ASP A 230 -4.04 -11.47 22.36
C ASP A 230 -4.21 -11.92 20.90
N LEU A 231 -3.22 -11.65 20.01
CA LEU A 231 -3.32 -12.07 18.62
C LEU A 231 -2.44 -13.30 18.35
N PRO A 232 -2.87 -14.25 17.49
CA PRO A 232 -2.10 -15.44 17.17
C PRO A 232 -0.74 -15.08 16.55
N ALA A 233 0.28 -15.91 16.83
CA ALA A 233 1.61 -15.74 16.27
C ALA A 233 1.57 -15.83 14.74
N GLN A 234 2.11 -14.83 14.06
CA GLN A 234 2.25 -14.84 12.61
C GLN A 234 3.22 -15.96 12.19
N THR A 235 2.81 -16.73 11.19
CA THR A 235 3.70 -17.70 10.53
C THR A 235 4.69 -16.96 9.64
N ASP A 236 5.90 -17.48 9.52
CA ASP A 236 7.05 -16.89 8.79
C ASP A 236 6.66 -16.43 7.37
N ILE A 237 6.72 -15.12 7.14
CA ILE A 237 6.37 -14.46 5.87
C ILE A 237 7.39 -14.77 4.77
N LEU A 238 8.53 -15.36 5.12
CA LEU A 238 9.68 -15.57 4.23
C LEU A 238 9.76 -16.96 3.59
N ALA A 239 8.72 -17.78 3.64
CA ALA A 239 8.75 -19.05 2.93
C ALA A 239 8.79 -18.82 1.40
N PRO A 240 9.77 -19.36 0.66
CA PRO A 240 9.97 -19.06 -0.75
C PRO A 240 9.15 -19.94 -1.67
N ASP A 241 7.91 -20.29 -1.40
CA ASP A 241 7.19 -21.23 -2.24
C ASP A 241 5.73 -20.86 -2.47
N ASP A 242 5.51 -20.07 -3.52
CA ASP A 242 4.30 -20.14 -4.33
C ASP A 242 4.70 -20.44 -5.78
N ALA A 243 5.48 -21.53 -6.00
CA ALA A 243 5.61 -22.11 -7.33
C ALA A 243 4.34 -22.93 -7.60
N PRO A 244 3.63 -22.71 -8.71
CA PRO A 244 2.52 -23.57 -9.09
C PRO A 244 3.06 -24.97 -9.39
N ALA A 245 2.35 -26.00 -8.91
CA ALA A 245 2.60 -27.40 -9.20
C ALA A 245 2.36 -27.71 -10.70
#